data_df8e779d10812821af6abda5e60463c7
#
_entry.id   df8e779d10812821af6abda5e60463c7
#
_cell.length_a   1.000
_cell.length_b   1.000
_cell.length_c   1.000
_cell.angle_alpha   90.00
_cell.angle_beta   90.00
_cell.angle_gamma   90.00
#
_symmetry.space_group_name_H-M   'P 1'
#
loop_
_entity.id
_entity.type
_entity.pdbx_description
1 polymer ?
#
loop_
_entity_poly.entity_id
_entity_poly.type
_entity_poly.pdbx_seq_one_letter_code
_entity_poly.pdbx_strand_id
1 'polypeptide(L)'
;MRERKIIKGKQRSAEKKAVMSQRLRDNGKAPKHSPRSTTSGDGDVFVASGRTPLGIRFLEATPALSSSRQRLLRQILDESDETFFLSSREMGRRYDVNTATIIRTIQALGYEKFADFAHDLREYFVTGITPYSAMKAAEETEQSVADRVRQSVEKDVSNVREFQMGLDAEKIVEIANRINLSHRIVVLGIDFAASLAGSLAYGLVRLGYDADAPVGSSGVVQSRIKIMTPKDLLIAISFGRGLRDTIEAVTAARRRNVPSFGITNGDGTPIAKYCDTFLTTTIARTSFIDSYVAPVAAINAILVACAHIQSERSLEHLRESEEEYATGTRWFNDGQGR
;
A
#
# COMPACT_ATOMS: atom_id res chain seq x y z
N MET A 1 -47.18 27.57 -24.19
CA MET A 1 -46.48 26.93 -23.03
C MET A 1 -45.43 25.87 -23.43
N ARG A 2 -45.48 25.22 -24.59
CA ARG A 2 -44.52 24.18 -25.02
C ARG A 2 -43.16 24.70 -25.46
N GLU A 3 -43.05 25.85 -26.10
CA GLU A 3 -41.78 26.41 -26.60
C GLU A 3 -40.82 26.87 -25.50
N ARG A 4 -41.32 27.43 -24.40
CA ARG A 4 -40.45 27.83 -23.25
C ARG A 4 -39.78 26.68 -22.51
N LYS A 5 -40.32 25.43 -22.57
CA LYS A 5 -39.69 24.24 -21.98
C LYS A 5 -38.55 23.70 -22.82
N ILE A 6 -38.61 23.83 -24.14
CA ILE A 6 -37.57 23.35 -25.06
C ILE A 6 -36.31 24.24 -24.99
N ILE A 7 -36.49 25.55 -24.85
CA ILE A 7 -35.36 26.52 -24.73
C ILE A 7 -34.61 26.31 -23.41
N LYS A 8 -35.31 26.11 -22.27
CA LYS A 8 -34.68 25.83 -20.99
C LYS A 8 -33.94 24.47 -20.96
N GLY A 9 -34.42 23.47 -21.71
CA GLY A 9 -33.75 22.16 -21.83
C GLY A 9 -32.43 22.26 -22.61
N LYS A 10 -32.37 23.04 -23.68
CA LYS A 10 -31.16 23.26 -24.48
C LYS A 10 -30.10 24.09 -23.74
N GLN A 11 -30.48 25.12 -22.96
CA GLN A 11 -29.54 25.88 -22.15
C GLN A 11 -28.91 25.04 -21.03
N ARG A 12 -29.69 24.24 -20.30
CA ARG A 12 -29.12 23.30 -19.28
C ARG A 12 -28.20 22.25 -19.85
N SER A 13 -28.42 21.82 -21.10
CA SER A 13 -27.55 20.84 -21.77
C SER A 13 -26.21 21.46 -22.20
N ALA A 14 -26.25 22.75 -22.65
CA ALA A 14 -25.04 23.50 -23.01
C ALA A 14 -24.16 23.81 -21.78
N GLU A 15 -24.77 24.25 -20.67
CA GLU A 15 -24.05 24.48 -19.41
C GLU A 15 -23.40 23.22 -18.84
N LYS A 16 -24.09 22.06 -18.86
CA LYS A 16 -23.51 20.80 -18.45
C LYS A 16 -22.31 20.35 -19.31
N LYS A 17 -22.37 20.60 -20.64
CA LYS A 17 -21.25 20.35 -21.55
C LYS A 17 -20.05 21.26 -21.29
N ALA A 18 -20.30 22.54 -20.99
CA ALA A 18 -19.25 23.50 -20.69
C ALA A 18 -18.53 23.17 -19.37
N VAL A 19 -19.26 22.80 -18.31
CA VAL A 19 -18.70 22.38 -17.01
C VAL A 19 -17.91 21.08 -17.13
N MET A 20 -18.37 20.14 -17.96
CA MET A 20 -17.66 18.88 -18.19
C MET A 20 -16.37 19.08 -19.01
N SER A 21 -16.37 20.01 -19.98
CA SER A 21 -15.16 20.37 -20.75
C SER A 21 -14.12 21.11 -19.90
N GLN A 22 -14.56 21.88 -18.91
CA GLN A 22 -13.66 22.58 -17.99
C GLN A 22 -13.01 21.61 -16.99
N ARG A 23 -13.79 20.65 -16.46
CA ARG A 23 -13.26 19.57 -15.59
C ARG A 23 -12.24 18.67 -16.30
N LEU A 24 -12.38 18.44 -17.61
CA LEU A 24 -11.41 17.67 -18.40
C LEU A 24 -10.10 18.43 -18.69
N ARG A 25 -10.11 19.77 -18.64
CA ARG A 25 -8.89 20.59 -18.78
C ARG A 25 -8.13 20.76 -17.46
N ASP A 26 -8.82 20.74 -16.32
CA ASP A 26 -8.21 20.87 -14.99
C ASP A 26 -7.58 19.55 -14.47
N ASN A 27 -8.04 18.38 -14.97
CA ASN A 27 -7.46 17.07 -14.62
C ASN A 27 -6.14 16.74 -15.33
N GLY A 28 -5.59 17.66 -16.16
CA GLY A 28 -4.34 17.46 -16.89
C GLY A 28 -3.09 18.00 -16.18
N LYS A 29 -3.21 18.60 -14.98
CA LYS A 29 -2.06 19.07 -14.20
C LYS A 29 -1.84 18.15 -13.00
N ALA A 30 -0.89 17.22 -13.14
CA ALA A 30 -0.35 16.50 -12.01
C ALA A 30 0.16 17.47 -10.94
N PRO A 31 -0.05 17.21 -9.64
CA PRO A 31 0.47 18.05 -8.59
C PRO A 31 2.00 18.08 -8.65
N LYS A 32 2.60 19.27 -8.64
CA LYS A 32 4.04 19.45 -8.52
C LYS A 32 4.45 19.03 -7.11
N HIS A 33 5.13 17.89 -7.01
CA HIS A 33 5.76 17.48 -5.77
C HIS A 33 6.85 18.48 -5.38
N SER A 34 6.71 19.09 -4.23
CA SER A 34 7.78 19.81 -3.54
C SER A 34 8.83 18.79 -3.09
N PRO A 35 10.14 19.03 -3.25
CA PRO A 35 11.15 18.12 -2.73
C PRO A 35 11.06 18.09 -1.20
N ARG A 36 10.71 16.94 -0.63
CA ARG A 36 10.84 16.68 0.81
C ARG A 36 12.32 16.71 1.16
N SER A 37 12.67 17.45 2.20
CA SER A 37 13.96 17.43 2.84
C SER A 37 14.18 16.06 3.48
N THR A 38 14.92 15.18 2.83
CA THR A 38 15.39 13.91 3.41
C THR A 38 16.68 14.17 4.17
N THR A 39 16.57 14.32 5.48
CA THR A 39 17.66 14.09 6.42
C THR A 39 17.39 12.73 7.08
N SER A 40 17.83 11.66 6.47
CA SER A 40 18.11 10.39 7.14
C SER A 40 18.74 9.40 6.15
N GLY A 41 19.89 8.86 6.48
CA GLY A 41 20.34 7.59 5.96
C GLY A 41 21.43 7.58 4.90
N ASP A 42 22.39 8.52 4.88
CA ASP A 42 23.59 8.38 4.03
C ASP A 42 24.42 7.10 4.37
N GLY A 43 24.22 6.51 5.55
CA GLY A 43 24.92 5.31 6.01
C GLY A 43 24.34 3.99 5.51
N ASP A 44 23.01 3.86 5.44
CA ASP A 44 22.34 2.58 5.14
C ASP A 44 22.38 2.23 3.64
N VAL A 45 22.26 3.21 2.76
CA VAL A 45 22.38 3.03 1.31
C VAL A 45 23.80 2.62 0.90
N PHE A 46 24.80 3.17 1.57
CA PHE A 46 26.21 2.87 1.29
C PHE A 46 26.59 1.41 1.62
N VAL A 47 25.99 0.81 2.64
CA VAL A 47 26.27 -0.57 3.06
C VAL A 47 25.67 -1.60 2.07
N ALA A 48 24.50 -1.32 1.50
CA ALA A 48 23.89 -2.18 0.49
C ALA A 48 24.58 -2.06 -0.89
N SER A 49 25.14 -0.90 -1.22
CA SER A 49 25.73 -0.60 -2.54
C SER A 49 26.92 -1.49 -2.91
N GLY A 50 27.75 -1.89 -1.93
CA GLY A 50 28.96 -2.70 -2.20
C GLY A 50 28.74 -4.21 -2.33
N ARG A 51 27.50 -4.71 -2.22
CA ARG A 51 27.18 -6.16 -2.18
C ARG A 51 26.44 -6.69 -3.41
N THR A 52 25.96 -5.83 -4.28
CA THR A 52 25.22 -6.20 -5.49
C THR A 52 25.94 -5.75 -6.75
N PRO A 53 25.73 -6.43 -7.90
CA PRO A 53 26.32 -6.01 -9.17
C PRO A 53 26.03 -4.55 -9.49
N LEU A 54 24.80 -4.09 -9.30
CA LEU A 54 24.41 -2.70 -9.54
C LEU A 54 25.09 -1.73 -8.56
N GLY A 55 25.17 -2.10 -7.27
CA GLY A 55 25.87 -1.28 -6.27
C GLY A 55 27.35 -1.11 -6.57
N ILE A 56 28.03 -2.19 -6.95
CA ILE A 56 29.43 -2.17 -7.38
C ILE A 56 29.61 -1.26 -8.60
N ARG A 57 28.82 -1.46 -9.66
CA ARG A 57 28.85 -0.63 -10.89
C ARG A 57 28.59 0.85 -10.57
N PHE A 58 27.67 1.16 -9.66
CA PHE A 58 27.38 2.52 -9.23
C PHE A 58 28.61 3.17 -8.58
N LEU A 59 29.26 2.48 -7.63
CA LEU A 59 30.45 2.97 -6.95
C LEU A 59 31.62 3.20 -7.93
N GLU A 60 31.84 2.26 -8.84
CA GLU A 60 32.92 2.35 -9.84
C GLU A 60 32.67 3.47 -10.86
N ALA A 61 31.44 3.63 -11.33
CA ALA A 61 31.08 4.63 -12.33
C ALA A 61 30.92 6.05 -11.77
N THR A 62 30.62 6.19 -10.46
CA THR A 62 30.35 7.49 -9.82
C THR A 62 31.37 8.58 -10.13
N PRO A 63 32.70 8.33 -10.12
CA PRO A 63 33.68 9.38 -10.42
C PRO A 63 33.60 9.92 -11.86
N ALA A 64 33.10 9.13 -12.80
CA ALA A 64 33.00 9.48 -14.23
C ALA A 64 31.62 10.06 -14.60
N LEU A 65 30.63 10.00 -13.72
CA LEU A 65 29.28 10.49 -13.96
C LEU A 65 29.17 12.00 -13.70
N SER A 66 28.39 12.70 -14.51
CA SER A 66 28.00 14.07 -14.20
C SER A 66 27.15 14.13 -12.92
N SER A 67 27.24 15.24 -12.16
CA SER A 67 26.50 15.43 -10.91
C SER A 67 24.98 15.21 -11.06
N SER A 68 24.41 15.53 -12.22
CA SER A 68 23.00 15.31 -12.52
C SER A 68 22.67 13.82 -12.62
N ARG A 69 23.53 13.01 -13.29
CA ARG A 69 23.35 11.56 -13.39
C ARG A 69 23.60 10.85 -12.07
N GLN A 70 24.61 11.29 -11.32
CA GLN A 70 24.84 10.75 -9.97
C GLN A 70 23.62 10.95 -9.08
N ARG A 71 23.00 12.15 -9.10
CA ARG A 71 21.81 12.45 -8.33
C ARG A 71 20.63 11.59 -8.77
N LEU A 72 20.39 11.48 -10.07
CA LEU A 72 19.32 10.63 -10.62
C LEU A 72 19.48 9.17 -10.22
N LEU A 73 20.69 8.61 -10.34
CA LEU A 73 20.95 7.22 -9.96
C LEU A 73 20.81 7.00 -8.46
N ARG A 74 21.28 7.95 -7.64
CA ARG A 74 21.10 7.89 -6.20
C ARG A 74 19.62 7.86 -5.84
N GLN A 75 18.81 8.73 -6.42
CA GLN A 75 17.35 8.71 -6.23
C GLN A 75 16.72 7.38 -6.66
N ILE A 76 17.13 6.81 -7.79
CA ILE A 76 16.64 5.50 -8.25
C ILE A 76 17.00 4.38 -7.26
N LEU A 77 18.20 4.41 -6.69
CA LEU A 77 18.66 3.41 -5.73
C LEU A 77 18.01 3.58 -4.35
N ASP A 78 17.87 4.82 -3.89
CA ASP A 78 17.24 5.16 -2.61
C ASP A 78 15.74 4.80 -2.63
N GLU A 79 15.10 4.97 -3.79
CA GLU A 79 13.69 4.62 -4.02
C GLU A 79 13.55 3.27 -4.75
N SER A 80 14.49 2.34 -4.55
CA SER A 80 14.51 1.06 -5.29
C SER A 80 13.25 0.22 -5.09
N ASP A 81 12.60 0.32 -3.94
CA ASP A 81 11.30 -0.29 -3.63
C ASP A 81 10.16 0.21 -4.53
N GLU A 82 10.24 1.47 -4.98
CA GLU A 82 9.25 2.09 -5.86
C GLU A 82 9.66 2.07 -7.35
N THR A 83 10.90 1.72 -7.65
CA THR A 83 11.46 1.85 -9.01
C THR A 83 11.81 0.54 -9.69
N PHE A 84 12.06 -0.54 -8.94
CA PHE A 84 12.52 -1.83 -9.50
C PHE A 84 11.58 -2.46 -10.54
N PHE A 85 10.31 -2.07 -10.55
CA PHE A 85 9.28 -2.57 -11.47
C PHE A 85 8.94 -1.60 -12.61
N LEU A 86 9.50 -0.38 -12.58
CA LEU A 86 9.21 0.64 -13.58
C LEU A 86 9.93 0.34 -14.91
N SER A 87 9.27 0.63 -16.02
CA SER A 87 9.91 0.71 -17.32
C SER A 87 10.74 2.01 -17.45
N SER A 88 11.68 2.06 -18.40
CA SER A 88 12.46 3.28 -18.66
C SER A 88 11.60 4.53 -18.94
N ARG A 89 10.42 4.34 -19.54
CA ARG A 89 9.47 5.43 -19.80
C ARG A 89 8.77 5.89 -18.49
N GLU A 90 8.43 4.96 -17.64
CA GLU A 90 7.81 5.26 -16.33
C GLU A 90 8.81 5.92 -15.40
N MET A 91 10.07 5.45 -15.36
CA MET A 91 11.17 6.12 -14.65
C MET A 91 11.38 7.54 -15.17
N GLY A 92 11.38 7.74 -16.49
CA GLY A 92 11.48 9.07 -17.08
C GLY A 92 10.40 10.02 -16.60
N ARG A 93 9.15 9.54 -16.53
CA ARG A 93 8.01 10.33 -16.01
C ARG A 93 8.13 10.62 -14.52
N ARG A 94 8.57 9.62 -13.72
CA ARG A 94 8.71 9.78 -12.26
C ARG A 94 9.73 10.84 -11.89
N TYR A 95 10.88 10.84 -12.57
CA TYR A 95 12.00 11.75 -12.28
C TYR A 95 12.01 13.01 -13.15
N ASP A 96 10.94 13.25 -13.90
CA ASP A 96 10.80 14.40 -14.83
C ASP A 96 12.00 14.53 -15.78
N VAL A 97 12.45 13.40 -16.33
CA VAL A 97 13.49 13.32 -17.35
C VAL A 97 12.98 12.53 -18.55
N ASN A 98 13.57 12.80 -19.74
CA ASN A 98 13.17 12.01 -20.89
C ASN A 98 13.75 10.59 -20.83
N THR A 99 13.08 9.64 -21.51
CA THR A 99 13.49 8.23 -21.54
C THR A 99 14.93 8.05 -22.03
N ALA A 100 15.41 8.90 -22.97
CA ALA A 100 16.78 8.84 -23.46
C ALA A 100 17.80 9.20 -22.37
N THR A 101 17.44 10.09 -21.43
CA THR A 101 18.27 10.39 -20.26
C THR A 101 18.41 9.17 -19.36
N ILE A 102 17.32 8.45 -19.08
CA ILE A 102 17.36 7.18 -18.32
C ILE A 102 18.30 6.20 -19.03
N ILE A 103 18.08 5.94 -20.33
CA ILE A 103 18.89 4.99 -21.10
C ILE A 103 20.38 5.37 -21.09
N ARG A 104 20.71 6.64 -21.36
CA ARG A 104 22.12 7.11 -21.32
C ARG A 104 22.74 7.02 -19.92
N THR A 105 21.94 7.14 -18.90
CA THR A 105 22.40 7.04 -17.50
C THR A 105 22.74 5.60 -17.14
N ILE A 106 21.92 4.63 -17.52
CA ILE A 106 22.22 3.22 -17.27
C ILE A 106 23.36 2.70 -18.17
N GLN A 107 23.49 3.21 -19.39
CA GLN A 107 24.63 2.90 -20.26
C GLN A 107 25.96 3.40 -19.66
N ALA A 108 25.93 4.52 -18.97
CA ALA A 108 27.11 5.01 -18.26
C ALA A 108 27.49 4.14 -17.04
N LEU A 109 26.61 3.26 -16.57
CA LEU A 109 26.91 2.18 -15.61
C LEU A 109 27.38 0.88 -16.27
N GLY A 110 27.53 0.87 -17.62
CA GLY A 110 27.97 -0.30 -18.38
C GLY A 110 26.86 -1.29 -18.73
N TYR A 111 25.58 -0.91 -18.66
CA TYR A 111 24.47 -1.75 -19.12
C TYR A 111 24.17 -1.47 -20.60
N GLU A 112 24.11 -2.49 -21.41
CA GLU A 112 23.71 -2.36 -22.82
C GLU A 112 22.19 -2.19 -22.97
N LYS A 113 21.43 -2.92 -22.15
CA LYS A 113 19.95 -2.95 -22.19
C LYS A 113 19.35 -2.51 -20.87
N PHE A 114 18.20 -1.82 -20.95
CA PHE A 114 17.42 -1.47 -19.77
C PHE A 114 16.95 -2.69 -18.97
N ALA A 115 16.69 -3.82 -19.66
CA ALA A 115 16.26 -5.06 -19.01
C ALA A 115 17.29 -5.59 -18.02
N ASP A 116 18.58 -5.52 -18.37
CA ASP A 116 19.68 -5.99 -17.52
C ASP A 116 19.83 -5.09 -16.29
N PHE A 117 19.74 -3.76 -16.45
CA PHE A 117 19.69 -2.81 -15.36
C PHE A 117 18.47 -3.06 -14.46
N ALA A 118 17.28 -3.28 -15.03
CA ALA A 118 16.07 -3.53 -14.25
C ALA A 118 16.14 -4.87 -13.49
N HIS A 119 16.84 -5.87 -14.03
CA HIS A 119 17.14 -7.12 -13.33
C HIS A 119 18.04 -6.86 -12.11
N ASP A 120 19.16 -6.17 -12.30
CA ASP A 120 20.11 -5.88 -11.24
C ASP A 120 19.55 -4.88 -10.22
N LEU A 121 18.69 -3.95 -10.63
CA LEU A 121 17.96 -3.07 -9.71
C LEU A 121 16.99 -3.86 -8.82
N ARG A 122 16.36 -4.88 -9.39
CA ARG A 122 15.51 -5.80 -8.63
C ARG A 122 16.34 -6.62 -7.64
N GLU A 123 17.47 -7.13 -8.08
CA GLU A 123 18.41 -7.85 -7.21
C GLU A 123 18.97 -6.94 -6.10
N TYR A 124 19.36 -5.71 -6.44
CA TYR A 124 19.78 -4.68 -5.49
C TYR A 124 18.71 -4.45 -4.42
N PHE A 125 17.46 -4.25 -4.84
CA PHE A 125 16.33 -4.09 -3.95
C PHE A 125 16.12 -5.35 -3.08
N VAL A 126 16.13 -6.55 -3.67
CA VAL A 126 15.96 -7.82 -2.94
C VAL A 126 17.07 -8.03 -1.91
N THR A 127 18.32 -7.79 -2.30
CA THR A 127 19.49 -8.02 -1.42
C THR A 127 19.53 -7.01 -0.28
N GLY A 128 19.10 -5.76 -0.51
CA GLY A 128 19.04 -4.73 0.53
C GLY A 128 17.93 -4.95 1.57
N ILE A 129 16.94 -5.78 1.28
CA ILE A 129 15.69 -5.88 2.06
C ILE A 129 15.37 -7.29 2.54
N THR A 130 16.19 -8.30 2.20
CA THR A 130 15.90 -9.64 2.71
C THR A 130 16.10 -9.69 4.24
N PRO A 131 15.27 -10.48 4.95
CA PRO A 131 15.46 -10.69 6.39
C PRO A 131 16.89 -11.11 6.74
N TYR A 132 17.51 -11.92 5.89
CA TYR A 132 18.90 -12.35 6.06
C TYR A 132 19.91 -11.20 5.99
N SER A 133 19.80 -10.35 4.97
CA SER A 133 20.73 -9.20 4.81
C SER A 133 20.55 -8.17 5.93
N ALA A 134 19.31 -7.92 6.34
CA ALA A 134 19.00 -7.04 7.46
C ALA A 134 19.53 -7.58 8.79
N MET A 135 19.36 -8.87 9.05
CA MET A 135 19.92 -9.51 10.25
C MET A 135 21.45 -9.50 10.24
N LYS A 136 22.07 -9.81 9.08
CA LYS A 136 23.53 -9.77 8.94
C LYS A 136 24.10 -8.37 9.16
N ALA A 137 23.46 -7.33 8.60
CA ALA A 137 23.87 -5.95 8.83
C ALA A 137 23.73 -5.55 10.31
N ALA A 138 22.68 -6.02 10.97
CA ALA A 138 22.49 -5.81 12.39
C ALA A 138 23.60 -6.47 13.23
N GLU A 139 24.07 -7.68 12.89
CA GLU A 139 25.18 -8.35 13.58
C GLU A 139 26.54 -7.63 13.45
N GLU A 140 26.72 -6.86 12.38
CA GLU A 140 27.96 -6.10 12.17
C GLU A 140 28.08 -4.87 13.11
N THR A 141 27.03 -4.53 13.87
CA THR A 141 27.04 -3.43 14.85
C THR A 141 27.24 -3.98 16.27
N GLU A 142 28.13 -3.34 17.05
CA GLU A 142 28.38 -3.69 18.46
C GLU A 142 27.26 -3.17 19.37
N GLN A 143 26.06 -3.73 19.24
CA GLN A 143 24.91 -3.40 20.09
C GLN A 143 24.50 -4.60 20.94
N SER A 144 24.08 -4.34 22.19
CA SER A 144 23.52 -5.39 23.02
C SER A 144 22.14 -5.85 22.50
N VAL A 145 21.78 -7.10 22.76
CA VAL A 145 20.45 -7.61 22.44
C VAL A 145 19.33 -6.77 23.07
N ALA A 146 19.56 -6.28 24.30
CA ALA A 146 18.60 -5.42 24.99
C ALA A 146 18.39 -4.07 24.27
N ASP A 147 19.44 -3.49 23.70
CA ASP A 147 19.33 -2.25 22.94
C ASP A 147 18.59 -2.47 21.61
N ARG A 148 18.84 -3.57 20.94
CA ARG A 148 18.10 -3.96 19.73
C ARG A 148 16.60 -4.12 20.00
N VAL A 149 16.23 -4.75 21.13
CA VAL A 149 14.83 -4.86 21.56
C VAL A 149 14.21 -3.49 21.80
N ARG A 150 14.90 -2.58 22.50
CA ARG A 150 14.42 -1.20 22.72
C ARG A 150 14.21 -0.47 21.40
N GLN A 151 15.20 -0.52 20.51
CA GLN A 151 15.11 0.13 19.18
C GLN A 151 13.96 -0.41 18.34
N SER A 152 13.67 -1.72 18.42
CA SER A 152 12.52 -2.31 17.73
C SER A 152 11.21 -1.68 18.20
N VAL A 153 11.01 -1.58 19.52
CA VAL A 153 9.80 -0.95 20.09
C VAL A 153 9.72 0.55 19.80
N GLU A 154 10.86 1.26 19.88
CA GLU A 154 10.93 2.67 19.51
C GLU A 154 10.56 2.89 18.05
N LYS A 155 10.98 2.00 17.16
CA LYS A 155 10.62 2.04 15.74
C LYS A 155 9.12 1.83 15.53
N ASP A 156 8.51 0.88 16.24
CA ASP A 156 7.07 0.65 16.20
C ASP A 156 6.29 1.91 16.61
N VAL A 157 6.71 2.55 17.71
CA VAL A 157 6.12 3.83 18.15
C VAL A 157 6.31 4.94 17.10
N SER A 158 7.50 5.01 16.48
CA SER A 158 7.78 5.96 15.41
C SER A 158 6.86 5.74 14.20
N ASN A 159 6.65 4.49 13.78
CA ASN A 159 5.77 4.14 12.67
C ASN A 159 4.32 4.55 12.93
N VAL A 160 3.82 4.36 14.15
CA VAL A 160 2.47 4.81 14.54
C VAL A 160 2.37 6.34 14.53
N ARG A 161 3.40 7.03 15.01
CA ARG A 161 3.45 8.51 14.96
C ARG A 161 3.48 9.05 13.54
N GLU A 162 4.24 8.41 12.65
CA GLU A 162 4.27 8.77 11.23
C GLU A 162 2.89 8.60 10.59
N PHE A 163 2.22 7.48 10.83
CA PHE A 163 0.84 7.26 10.40
C PHE A 163 -0.11 8.32 10.97
N GLN A 164 -0.02 8.64 12.27
CA GLN A 164 -0.82 9.67 12.92
C GLN A 164 -0.63 11.05 12.29
N MET A 165 0.61 11.45 12.01
CA MET A 165 0.92 12.74 11.38
C MET A 165 0.43 12.85 9.94
N GLY A 166 0.39 11.72 9.21
CA GLY A 166 -0.10 11.65 7.84
C GLY A 166 -1.56 11.26 7.71
N LEU A 167 -2.29 11.11 8.83
CA LEU A 167 -3.67 10.64 8.84
C LEU A 167 -4.60 11.66 8.18
N ASP A 168 -5.25 11.22 7.11
CA ASP A 168 -6.40 11.87 6.50
C ASP A 168 -7.68 11.18 7.02
N ALA A 169 -8.29 11.78 8.04
CA ALA A 169 -9.48 11.24 8.69
C ALA A 169 -10.69 11.21 7.72
N GLU A 170 -10.80 12.19 6.82
CA GLU A 170 -11.87 12.24 5.82
C GLU A 170 -11.76 11.09 4.84
N LYS A 171 -10.55 10.72 4.45
CA LYS A 171 -10.29 9.54 3.63
C LYS A 171 -10.68 8.24 4.33
N ILE A 172 -10.42 8.12 5.63
CA ILE A 172 -10.88 6.97 6.43
C ILE A 172 -12.42 6.91 6.45
N VAL A 173 -13.09 8.04 6.64
CA VAL A 173 -14.56 8.11 6.61
C VAL A 173 -15.09 7.75 5.21
N GLU A 174 -14.46 8.21 4.12
CA GLU A 174 -14.82 7.81 2.75
C GLU A 174 -14.74 6.29 2.57
N ILE A 175 -13.65 5.66 3.03
CA ILE A 175 -13.46 4.22 2.98
C ILE A 175 -14.56 3.50 3.77
N ALA A 176 -14.85 3.94 4.98
CA ALA A 176 -15.87 3.35 5.83
C ALA A 176 -17.28 3.49 5.23
N ASN A 177 -17.56 4.60 4.54
CA ASN A 177 -18.80 4.76 3.76
C ASN A 177 -18.89 3.76 2.60
N ARG A 178 -17.79 3.51 1.88
CA ARG A 178 -17.74 2.50 0.80
C ARG A 178 -17.98 1.09 1.36
N ILE A 179 -17.37 0.75 2.49
CA ILE A 179 -17.61 -0.51 3.21
C ILE A 179 -19.09 -0.62 3.55
N ASN A 180 -19.68 0.44 4.12
CA ASN A 180 -21.09 0.46 4.53
C ASN A 180 -22.08 0.28 3.36
N LEU A 181 -21.75 0.77 2.17
CA LEU A 181 -22.59 0.67 0.97
C LEU A 181 -22.42 -0.66 0.22
N SER A 182 -21.44 -1.46 0.59
CA SER A 182 -21.12 -2.71 -0.09
C SER A 182 -21.98 -3.86 0.41
N HIS A 183 -22.41 -4.71 -0.51
CA HIS A 183 -23.20 -5.91 -0.18
C HIS A 183 -22.34 -6.96 0.53
N ARG A 184 -21.11 -7.15 0.05
CA ARG A 184 -20.12 -8.06 0.62
C ARG A 184 -18.74 -7.44 0.54
N ILE A 185 -17.92 -7.68 1.55
CA ILE A 185 -16.53 -7.23 1.63
C ILE A 185 -15.62 -8.45 1.61
N VAL A 186 -14.72 -8.51 0.62
CA VAL A 186 -13.65 -9.50 0.60
C VAL A 186 -12.34 -8.81 0.95
N VAL A 187 -11.72 -9.22 2.04
CA VAL A 187 -10.43 -8.68 2.47
C VAL A 187 -9.33 -9.66 2.10
N LEU A 188 -8.46 -9.26 1.18
CA LEU A 188 -7.39 -10.09 0.66
C LEU A 188 -6.05 -9.69 1.25
N GLY A 189 -5.37 -10.65 1.83
CA GLY A 189 -3.96 -10.58 2.23
C GLY A 189 -3.31 -11.93 2.04
N ILE A 190 -2.02 -11.96 1.73
CA ILE A 190 -1.23 -13.18 1.56
C ILE A 190 -0.01 -13.09 2.48
N ASP A 191 0.49 -14.23 2.96
CA ASP A 191 1.54 -14.33 3.97
C ASP A 191 1.15 -13.59 5.24
N PHE A 192 2.01 -12.73 5.78
CA PHE A 192 1.70 -11.97 6.99
C PHE A 192 0.47 -11.06 6.83
N ALA A 193 0.26 -10.51 5.63
CA ALA A 193 -0.91 -9.67 5.35
C ALA A 193 -2.24 -10.43 5.47
N ALA A 194 -2.25 -11.77 5.42
CA ALA A 194 -3.43 -12.58 5.70
C ALA A 194 -3.93 -12.41 7.14
N SER A 195 -3.03 -12.24 8.11
CA SER A 195 -3.39 -11.97 9.49
C SER A 195 -4.07 -10.61 9.65
N LEU A 196 -3.59 -9.59 8.93
CA LEU A 196 -4.20 -8.27 8.89
C LEU A 196 -5.57 -8.30 8.21
N ALA A 197 -5.68 -9.04 7.10
CA ALA A 197 -6.94 -9.24 6.39
C ALA A 197 -7.97 -9.94 7.28
N GLY A 198 -7.58 -10.99 7.97
CA GLY A 198 -8.42 -11.70 8.95
C GLY A 198 -8.88 -10.79 10.09
N SER A 199 -7.99 -9.97 10.63
CA SER A 199 -8.30 -9.01 11.69
C SER A 199 -9.35 -7.98 11.24
N LEU A 200 -9.18 -7.40 10.05
CA LEU A 200 -10.15 -6.45 9.50
C LEU A 200 -11.50 -7.11 9.23
N ALA A 201 -11.51 -8.27 8.56
CA ALA A 201 -12.74 -9.01 8.27
C ALA A 201 -13.48 -9.40 9.55
N TYR A 202 -12.77 -9.93 10.56
CA TYR A 202 -13.34 -10.26 11.86
C TYR A 202 -13.97 -9.04 12.55
N GLY A 203 -13.27 -7.89 12.56
CA GLY A 203 -13.81 -6.65 13.11
C GLY A 203 -15.07 -6.18 12.39
N LEU A 204 -15.10 -6.27 11.04
CA LEU A 204 -16.26 -5.91 10.24
C LEU A 204 -17.45 -6.84 10.51
N VAL A 205 -17.25 -8.15 10.61
CA VAL A 205 -18.32 -9.11 10.95
C VAL A 205 -18.92 -8.80 12.31
N ARG A 206 -18.12 -8.45 13.30
CA ARG A 206 -18.64 -8.03 14.63
C ARG A 206 -19.49 -6.77 14.60
N LEU A 207 -19.34 -5.94 13.57
CA LEU A 207 -20.15 -4.73 13.35
C LEU A 207 -21.34 -4.99 12.41
N GLY A 208 -21.62 -6.26 12.06
CA GLY A 208 -22.75 -6.67 11.24
C GLY A 208 -22.54 -6.53 9.73
N TYR A 209 -21.28 -6.50 9.26
CA TYR A 209 -20.98 -6.52 7.81
C TYR A 209 -20.78 -7.96 7.30
N ASP A 210 -21.22 -8.24 6.07
CA ASP A 210 -20.86 -9.48 5.34
C ASP A 210 -19.40 -9.35 4.85
N ALA A 211 -18.46 -9.74 5.70
CA ALA A 211 -17.02 -9.64 5.41
C ALA A 211 -16.33 -11.00 5.53
N ASP A 212 -15.40 -11.26 4.62
CA ASP A 212 -14.66 -12.52 4.55
C ASP A 212 -13.18 -12.24 4.16
N ALA A 213 -12.26 -12.99 4.77
CA ALA A 213 -10.85 -12.99 4.41
C ALA A 213 -10.48 -14.40 3.93
N PRO A 214 -10.49 -14.68 2.62
CA PRO A 214 -10.22 -16.01 2.10
C PRO A 214 -8.78 -16.42 2.39
N VAL A 215 -8.62 -17.54 3.09
CA VAL A 215 -7.33 -18.16 3.42
C VAL A 215 -7.12 -19.39 2.54
N GLY A 216 -5.91 -19.58 2.03
CA GLY A 216 -5.53 -20.77 1.28
C GLY A 216 -4.78 -20.46 -0.01
N SER A 217 -4.91 -21.37 -0.99
CA SER A 217 -4.20 -21.25 -2.26
C SER A 217 -4.75 -20.11 -3.13
N SER A 218 -3.95 -19.70 -4.13
CA SER A 218 -4.36 -18.77 -5.20
C SER A 218 -5.70 -19.18 -5.84
N GLY A 219 -5.98 -20.48 -5.97
CA GLY A 219 -7.25 -20.99 -6.47
C GLY A 219 -8.46 -20.64 -5.61
N VAL A 220 -8.33 -20.66 -4.30
CA VAL A 220 -9.37 -20.24 -3.35
C VAL A 220 -9.66 -18.76 -3.51
N VAL A 221 -8.62 -17.92 -3.52
CA VAL A 221 -8.74 -16.48 -3.75
C VAL A 221 -9.43 -16.18 -5.07
N GLN A 222 -8.95 -16.76 -6.17
CA GLN A 222 -9.51 -16.56 -7.50
C GLN A 222 -10.99 -17.02 -7.60
N SER A 223 -11.35 -18.11 -6.94
CA SER A 223 -12.74 -18.58 -6.90
C SER A 223 -13.64 -17.58 -6.17
N ARG A 224 -13.14 -16.97 -5.09
CA ARG A 224 -13.88 -15.93 -4.36
C ARG A 224 -14.09 -14.68 -5.22
N ILE A 225 -13.06 -14.21 -5.91
CA ILE A 225 -13.14 -13.06 -6.82
C ILE A 225 -14.11 -13.32 -7.98
N LYS A 226 -14.18 -14.55 -8.51
CA LYS A 226 -15.07 -14.91 -9.63
C LYS A 226 -16.55 -14.72 -9.33
N ILE A 227 -16.98 -14.80 -8.08
CA ILE A 227 -18.38 -14.63 -7.68
C ILE A 227 -18.73 -13.21 -7.23
N MET A 228 -17.73 -12.32 -7.12
CA MET A 228 -17.95 -10.91 -6.76
C MET A 228 -18.65 -10.15 -7.89
N THR A 229 -19.41 -9.15 -7.50
CA THR A 229 -20.21 -8.27 -8.35
C THR A 229 -19.83 -6.81 -8.12
N PRO A 230 -20.27 -5.85 -8.97
CA PRO A 230 -20.05 -4.43 -8.74
C PRO A 230 -20.68 -3.84 -7.44
N LYS A 231 -21.51 -4.64 -6.74
CA LYS A 231 -22.08 -4.25 -5.43
C LYS A 231 -21.20 -4.66 -4.26
N ASP A 232 -20.16 -5.42 -4.51
CA ASP A 232 -19.21 -5.91 -3.50
C ASP A 232 -17.98 -5.00 -3.46
N LEU A 233 -17.15 -5.13 -2.42
CA LEU A 233 -15.89 -4.41 -2.26
C LEU A 233 -14.74 -5.38 -2.06
N LEU A 234 -13.66 -5.20 -2.81
CA LEU A 234 -12.40 -5.86 -2.55
C LEU A 234 -11.47 -4.93 -1.76
N ILE A 235 -11.03 -5.35 -0.58
CA ILE A 235 -9.97 -4.69 0.17
C ILE A 235 -8.70 -5.53 0.02
N ALA A 236 -7.64 -4.98 -0.57
CA ALA A 236 -6.37 -5.68 -0.76
C ALA A 236 -5.28 -5.11 0.15
N ILE A 237 -4.71 -5.95 1.00
CA ILE A 237 -3.62 -5.58 1.91
C ILE A 237 -2.34 -6.21 1.39
N SER A 238 -1.38 -5.39 0.96
CA SER A 238 -0.08 -5.85 0.52
C SER A 238 0.92 -4.71 0.53
N PHE A 239 2.15 -5.01 0.90
CA PHE A 239 3.22 -4.03 1.09
C PHE A 239 4.37 -4.29 0.14
N GLY A 240 5.13 -3.24 -0.17
CA GLY A 240 6.28 -3.30 -1.06
C GLY A 240 5.92 -3.81 -2.45
N ARG A 241 6.62 -4.84 -2.90
CA ARG A 241 6.49 -5.40 -4.25
C ARG A 241 5.13 -5.99 -4.58
N GLY A 242 4.35 -6.34 -3.56
CA GLY A 242 3.11 -7.10 -3.74
C GLY A 242 3.36 -8.51 -4.31
N LEU A 243 2.62 -9.47 -3.83
CA LEU A 243 2.67 -10.82 -4.39
C LEU A 243 1.86 -10.88 -5.69
N ARG A 244 2.33 -11.69 -6.63
CA ARG A 244 1.65 -11.89 -7.92
C ARG A 244 0.17 -12.20 -7.74
N ASP A 245 -0.16 -13.14 -6.86
CA ASP A 245 -1.53 -13.59 -6.62
C ASP A 245 -2.44 -12.46 -6.12
N THR A 246 -1.92 -11.55 -5.28
CA THR A 246 -2.65 -10.37 -4.83
C THR A 246 -2.95 -9.43 -6.01
N ILE A 247 -1.98 -9.16 -6.86
CA ILE A 247 -2.14 -8.26 -8.00
C ILE A 247 -3.06 -8.87 -9.07
N GLU A 248 -2.95 -10.17 -9.32
CA GLU A 248 -3.86 -10.88 -10.22
C GLU A 248 -5.30 -10.86 -9.70
N ALA A 249 -5.52 -11.00 -8.40
CA ALA A 249 -6.84 -10.92 -7.78
C ALA A 249 -7.45 -9.51 -7.92
N VAL A 250 -6.69 -8.45 -7.62
CA VAL A 250 -7.14 -7.06 -7.81
C VAL A 250 -7.44 -6.77 -9.29
N THR A 251 -6.58 -7.24 -10.19
CA THR A 251 -6.79 -7.09 -11.63
C THR A 251 -8.05 -7.84 -12.11
N ALA A 252 -8.31 -9.04 -11.59
CA ALA A 252 -9.51 -9.81 -11.90
C ALA A 252 -10.79 -9.13 -11.38
N ALA A 253 -10.76 -8.57 -10.17
CA ALA A 253 -11.84 -7.79 -9.60
C ALA A 253 -12.15 -6.54 -10.46
N ARG A 254 -11.13 -5.81 -10.86
CA ARG A 254 -11.25 -4.63 -11.73
C ARG A 254 -11.90 -4.95 -13.08
N ARG A 255 -11.52 -6.10 -13.72
CA ARG A 255 -12.17 -6.55 -14.97
C ARG A 255 -13.65 -6.85 -14.82
N ARG A 256 -14.10 -7.10 -13.60
CA ARG A 256 -15.51 -7.36 -13.25
C ARG A 256 -16.23 -6.11 -12.74
N ASN A 257 -15.58 -4.95 -12.78
CA ASN A 257 -16.06 -3.69 -12.22
C ASN A 257 -16.36 -3.78 -10.71
N VAL A 258 -15.65 -4.64 -9.98
CA VAL A 258 -15.72 -4.70 -8.51
C VAL A 258 -14.88 -3.55 -7.96
N PRO A 259 -15.45 -2.64 -7.15
CA PRO A 259 -14.70 -1.60 -6.49
C PRO A 259 -13.57 -2.18 -5.62
N SER A 260 -12.44 -1.51 -5.58
CA SER A 260 -11.27 -1.96 -4.85
C SER A 260 -10.63 -0.86 -4.01
N PHE A 261 -10.18 -1.24 -2.81
CA PHE A 261 -9.44 -0.39 -1.90
C PHE A 261 -8.16 -1.10 -1.44
N GLY A 262 -7.06 -0.37 -1.38
CA GLY A 262 -5.75 -0.91 -1.03
C GLY A 262 -5.22 -0.40 0.31
N ILE A 263 -4.55 -1.26 1.11
CA ILE A 263 -3.70 -0.85 2.24
C ILE A 263 -2.28 -1.25 1.88
N THR A 264 -1.37 -0.28 1.85
CA THR A 264 0.01 -0.47 1.37
C THR A 264 0.97 0.51 2.04
N ASN A 265 2.27 0.45 1.73
CA ASN A 265 3.28 1.29 2.37
C ASN A 265 3.82 2.43 1.50
N GLY A 266 3.25 2.68 0.33
CA GLY A 266 3.69 3.79 -0.52
C GLY A 266 2.87 3.92 -1.81
N ASP A 267 2.88 5.12 -2.37
CA ASP A 267 2.13 5.50 -3.58
C ASP A 267 2.66 4.79 -4.84
N GLY A 268 3.93 4.37 -4.83
CA GLY A 268 4.59 3.65 -5.93
C GLY A 268 4.30 2.15 -5.96
N THR A 269 3.66 1.59 -4.95
CA THR A 269 3.44 0.15 -4.86
C THR A 269 2.43 -0.36 -5.89
N PRO A 270 2.49 -1.64 -6.28
CA PRO A 270 1.50 -2.24 -7.16
C PRO A 270 0.05 -2.09 -6.64
N ILE A 271 -0.16 -2.18 -5.32
CA ILE A 271 -1.50 -1.99 -4.73
C ILE A 271 -2.02 -0.58 -4.98
N ALA A 272 -1.20 0.45 -4.74
CA ALA A 272 -1.57 1.83 -5.04
C ALA A 272 -1.91 2.06 -6.52
N LYS A 273 -1.24 1.33 -7.43
CA LYS A 273 -1.45 1.43 -8.89
C LYS A 273 -2.70 0.71 -9.38
N TYR A 274 -3.04 -0.44 -8.80
CA TYR A 274 -4.08 -1.32 -9.32
C TYR A 274 -5.42 -1.21 -8.59
N CYS A 275 -5.46 -0.77 -7.32
CA CYS A 275 -6.71 -0.45 -6.63
C CYS A 275 -7.27 0.91 -7.07
N ASP A 276 -8.57 1.11 -6.90
CA ASP A 276 -9.24 2.38 -7.26
C ASP A 276 -8.88 3.50 -6.28
N THR A 277 -8.72 3.15 -5.01
CA THR A 277 -8.20 4.02 -3.95
C THR A 277 -7.32 3.22 -2.99
N PHE A 278 -6.49 3.90 -2.21
CA PHE A 278 -5.60 3.23 -1.25
C PHE A 278 -5.30 4.12 -0.04
N LEU A 279 -4.89 3.47 1.04
CA LEU A 279 -4.34 4.08 2.24
C LEU A 279 -2.89 3.65 2.41
N THR A 280 -2.02 4.59 2.74
CA THR A 280 -0.61 4.31 3.01
C THR A 280 -0.36 4.22 4.52
N THR A 281 0.42 3.20 4.92
CA THR A 281 0.93 3.04 6.27
C THR A 281 2.37 2.58 6.21
N THR A 282 3.24 3.10 7.07
CA THR A 282 4.64 2.64 7.08
C THR A 282 4.77 1.26 7.72
N ILE A 283 5.71 0.45 7.20
CA ILE A 283 6.12 -0.85 7.77
C ILE A 283 7.62 -0.86 8.08
N ALA A 284 8.21 0.32 8.30
CA ALA A 284 9.64 0.46 8.49
C ALA A 284 10.15 -0.37 9.67
N ARG A 285 11.30 -1.02 9.49
CA ARG A 285 11.89 -1.99 10.41
C ARG A 285 13.26 -1.54 10.92
N THR A 286 13.73 -2.14 12.00
CA THR A 286 15.10 -1.99 12.53
C THR A 286 15.98 -3.20 12.27
N SER A 287 15.40 -4.36 11.94
CA SER A 287 16.11 -5.63 11.76
C SER A 287 15.46 -6.44 10.63
N PHE A 288 15.29 -7.73 10.83
CA PHE A 288 14.84 -8.69 9.81
C PHE A 288 13.32 -8.71 9.60
N ILE A 289 12.54 -8.23 10.56
CA ILE A 289 11.07 -8.27 10.52
C ILE A 289 10.48 -6.88 10.28
N ASP A 290 9.52 -6.78 9.36
CA ASP A 290 8.78 -5.54 9.13
C ASP A 290 7.82 -5.25 10.29
N SER A 291 7.63 -3.96 10.60
CA SER A 291 6.69 -3.53 11.65
C SER A 291 5.29 -3.36 11.07
N TYR A 292 4.34 -4.11 11.58
CA TYR A 292 2.92 -4.01 11.17
C TYR A 292 2.04 -3.25 12.17
N VAL A 293 2.63 -2.56 13.11
CA VAL A 293 1.87 -1.83 14.16
C VAL A 293 1.08 -0.66 13.57
N ALA A 294 1.66 0.10 12.64
CA ALA A 294 0.94 1.17 11.94
C ALA A 294 -0.17 0.64 11.01
N PRO A 295 -0.01 -0.43 10.22
CA PRO A 295 -1.12 -1.12 9.55
C PRO A 295 -2.26 -1.54 10.47
N VAL A 296 -1.96 -2.08 11.66
CA VAL A 296 -2.99 -2.43 12.66
C VAL A 296 -3.72 -1.17 13.15
N ALA A 297 -3.00 -0.08 13.42
CA ALA A 297 -3.61 1.20 13.79
C ALA A 297 -4.55 1.74 12.69
N ALA A 298 -4.17 1.60 11.41
CA ALA A 298 -5.01 1.97 10.27
C ALA A 298 -6.29 1.10 10.19
N ILE A 299 -6.18 -0.20 10.41
CA ILE A 299 -7.32 -1.12 10.47
C ILE A 299 -8.27 -0.71 11.60
N ASN A 300 -7.74 -0.41 12.79
CA ASN A 300 -8.54 0.05 13.90
C ASN A 300 -9.27 1.37 13.59
N ALA A 301 -8.61 2.31 12.92
CA ALA A 301 -9.24 3.57 12.51
C ALA A 301 -10.40 3.34 11.53
N ILE A 302 -10.24 2.41 10.57
CA ILE A 302 -11.32 2.02 9.65
C ILE A 302 -12.49 1.39 10.42
N LEU A 303 -12.22 0.46 11.34
CA LEU A 303 -13.26 -0.20 12.14
C LEU A 303 -14.00 0.80 13.03
N VAL A 304 -13.31 1.75 13.66
CA VAL A 304 -13.94 2.83 14.43
C VAL A 304 -14.87 3.67 13.54
N ALA A 305 -14.41 4.06 12.36
CA ALA A 305 -15.25 4.82 11.42
C ALA A 305 -16.49 4.00 10.99
N CYS A 306 -16.32 2.72 10.64
CA CYS A 306 -17.43 1.82 10.29
C CYS A 306 -18.46 1.69 11.45
N ALA A 307 -17.98 1.56 12.68
CA ALA A 307 -18.85 1.45 13.86
C ALA A 307 -19.72 2.69 14.07
N HIS A 308 -19.16 3.89 13.83
CA HIS A 308 -19.87 5.14 14.05
C HIS A 308 -20.74 5.59 12.87
N ILE A 309 -20.46 5.17 11.63
CA ILE A 309 -21.31 5.47 10.45
C ILE A 309 -22.68 4.77 10.58
N GLN A 310 -22.73 3.56 11.14
CA GLN A 310 -23.96 2.79 11.37
C GLN A 310 -24.03 2.33 12.85
N SER A 311 -24.08 3.31 13.75
CA SER A 311 -23.96 3.07 15.18
C SER A 311 -25.08 2.18 15.73
N GLU A 312 -26.30 2.31 15.24
CA GLU A 312 -27.44 1.47 15.67
C GLU A 312 -27.21 0.00 15.36
N ARG A 313 -26.87 -0.32 14.10
CA ARG A 313 -26.53 -1.69 13.69
C ARG A 313 -25.34 -2.24 14.47
N SER A 314 -24.29 -1.42 14.60
CA SER A 314 -23.08 -1.84 15.32
C SER A 314 -23.36 -2.15 16.79
N LEU A 315 -24.16 -1.34 17.45
CA LEU A 315 -24.58 -1.57 18.84
C LEU A 315 -25.44 -2.82 18.98
N GLU A 316 -26.34 -3.09 18.04
CA GLU A 316 -27.16 -4.31 18.04
C GLU A 316 -26.30 -5.57 17.98
N HIS A 317 -25.39 -5.67 16.98
CA HIS A 317 -24.51 -6.82 16.86
C HIS A 317 -23.50 -6.98 18.00
N LEU A 318 -22.99 -5.86 18.55
CA LEU A 318 -22.11 -5.92 19.71
C LEU A 318 -22.86 -6.40 20.96
N ARG A 319 -24.13 -6.01 21.13
CA ARG A 319 -24.99 -6.49 22.24
C ARG A 319 -25.27 -7.99 22.09
N GLU A 320 -25.61 -8.48 20.91
CA GLU A 320 -25.79 -9.92 20.67
C GLU A 320 -24.53 -10.71 21.07
N SER A 321 -23.36 -10.21 20.70
CA SER A 321 -22.08 -10.81 21.11
C SER A 321 -21.88 -10.78 22.63
N GLU A 322 -22.27 -9.70 23.30
CA GLU A 322 -22.20 -9.57 24.78
C GLU A 322 -23.10 -10.57 25.48
N GLU A 323 -24.31 -10.76 24.96
CA GLU A 323 -25.28 -11.76 25.50
C GLU A 323 -24.71 -13.18 25.37
N GLU A 324 -24.06 -13.52 24.26
CA GLU A 324 -23.36 -14.81 24.11
C GLU A 324 -22.23 -14.99 25.15
N TYR A 325 -21.48 -13.92 25.47
CA TYR A 325 -20.46 -13.97 26.52
C TYR A 325 -21.07 -14.10 27.91
N ALA A 326 -22.18 -13.40 28.19
CA ALA A 326 -22.86 -13.40 29.47
C ALA A 326 -23.48 -14.77 29.83
N THR A 327 -23.91 -15.55 28.82
CA THR A 327 -24.42 -16.93 29.03
C THR A 327 -23.36 -17.91 29.50
N GLY A 328 -22.06 -17.53 29.41
CA GLY A 328 -20.95 -18.38 29.87
C GLY A 328 -20.67 -19.59 28.96
N THR A 329 -21.47 -19.83 27.93
CA THR A 329 -21.34 -21.02 27.06
C THR A 329 -20.07 -20.97 26.19
N ARG A 330 -19.46 -19.80 26.01
CA ARG A 330 -18.18 -19.62 25.28
C ARG A 330 -16.94 -19.95 26.10
N TRP A 331 -17.06 -19.95 27.43
CA TRP A 331 -15.91 -20.19 28.29
C TRP A 331 -15.79 -21.69 28.58
N PHE A 332 -14.59 -22.21 28.42
CA PHE A 332 -14.32 -23.57 28.89
C PHE A 332 -14.57 -23.60 30.42
N ASN A 333 -15.53 -24.41 30.82
CA ASN A 333 -15.81 -24.66 32.21
C ASN A 333 -15.47 -26.11 32.52
N ASP A 334 -14.44 -26.36 33.32
CA ASP A 334 -13.99 -27.69 33.69
C ASP A 334 -14.92 -28.38 34.73
N GLY A 335 -16.07 -27.80 34.99
CA GLY A 335 -17.06 -28.35 35.93
C GLY A 335 -16.67 -28.28 37.41
N GLN A 336 -15.54 -27.64 37.77
CA GLN A 336 -15.08 -27.51 39.15
C GLN A 336 -15.50 -26.23 39.85
N GLY A 337 -16.36 -25.42 39.23
CA GLY A 337 -16.93 -24.20 39.81
C GLY A 337 -18.34 -24.47 40.37
N ARG A 338 -18.43 -24.86 41.60
CA ARG A 338 -19.62 -24.67 42.46
C ARG A 338 -19.42 -23.45 43.31
#